data_cc892d65b5bfd2d651b2e0fcefd39283
#
_entry.id   cc892d65b5bfd2d651b2e0fcefd39283
#
_cell.length_a   1.000
_cell.length_b   1.000
_cell.length_c   1.000
_cell.angle_alpha   90.00
_cell.angle_beta   90.00
_cell.angle_gamma   90.00
#
_symmetry.space_group_name_H-M   'P 1'
#
loop_
_entity.id
_entity.type
_entity.pdbx_description
1 polymer ?
#
loop_
_entity_poly.entity_id
_entity_poly.type
_entity_poly.pdbx_seq_one_letter_code
_entity_poly.pdbx_strand_id
1 'polypeptide(L)'
;MTNFSISRQRFLLRALAGAAALAAGSRGFAAAAAAASAPAAAPAGALGAGQPSSTARGAALLRAAHQVFDSPRVFDDPLALAIVGAQAEAALRADPARSRQSRSLRALVVMRSRHAEDALSAAFARGVRQYLVLGAGLDTFACRNPFAGQLQVFEVDHPATQAWKRARLTASGIAVPPALTFAPVDFERQTLRSGLEQVGFRFDRPTFVSLLGVIMYLSRDAAVDTLKLVTALAPGSEIVFDYGVPDAALGAQELAARQVAAARVAAAGEPWITWFEPQPLAALLRGLGFSETDNLDPVAANARYFANRADGLALSGSTHVMRARV
;
A
#
# COMPACT_ATOMS: atom_id res chain seq x y z
N MET A 1 7.45 29.87 -8.71
CA MET A 1 8.02 28.50 -8.67
C MET A 1 8.25 28.14 -7.21
N THR A 2 7.24 27.62 -6.55
CA THR A 2 7.25 27.28 -5.14
C THR A 2 7.59 25.81 -4.99
N ASN A 3 8.77 25.52 -4.42
CA ASN A 3 9.23 24.18 -4.06
C ASN A 3 8.33 23.61 -2.97
N PHE A 4 7.47 22.65 -3.31
CA PHE A 4 6.76 21.82 -2.35
C PHE A 4 7.53 20.51 -2.13
N SER A 5 8.46 20.55 -1.17
CA SER A 5 9.00 19.33 -0.55
C SER A 5 8.08 18.98 0.61
N ILE A 6 7.22 17.99 0.44
CA ILE A 6 6.35 17.50 1.51
C ILE A 6 6.84 16.11 1.90
N SER A 7 7.40 15.98 3.09
CA SER A 7 7.84 14.71 3.66
C SER A 7 6.66 13.94 4.25
N ARG A 8 6.71 12.61 4.20
CA ARG A 8 5.77 11.72 4.89
C ARG A 8 5.67 12.05 6.39
N GLN A 9 6.77 12.47 7.02
CA GLN A 9 6.87 12.82 8.44
C GLN A 9 6.35 14.24 8.77
N ARG A 10 6.68 15.25 7.97
CA ARG A 10 6.11 16.61 8.17
C ARG A 10 4.61 16.63 8.00
N PHE A 11 4.11 15.70 7.26
CA PHE A 11 2.72 15.46 7.02
C PHE A 11 2.00 14.94 8.27
N LEU A 12 2.58 13.97 9.00
CA LEU A 12 2.08 13.44 10.27
C LEU A 12 2.12 14.48 11.40
N LEU A 13 3.14 15.34 11.45
CA LEU A 13 3.31 16.37 12.48
C LEU A 13 2.32 17.55 12.36
N ARG A 14 1.85 17.92 11.16
CA ARG A 14 0.85 18.98 10.99
C ARG A 14 -0.56 18.55 11.37
N ALA A 15 -0.91 17.29 11.22
CA ALA A 15 -2.20 16.76 11.62
C ALA A 15 -2.38 16.71 13.16
N LEU A 16 -1.29 16.62 13.93
CA LEU A 16 -1.32 16.57 15.41
C LEU A 16 -1.37 17.96 16.08
N ALA A 17 -1.01 19.04 15.38
CA ALA A 17 -1.03 20.39 15.93
C ALA A 17 -2.43 21.05 15.97
N GLY A 18 -3.44 20.48 15.34
CA GLY A 18 -4.81 20.98 15.28
C GLY A 18 -5.76 20.52 16.40
N ALA A 19 -5.37 19.56 17.24
CA ALA A 19 -6.26 18.95 18.22
C ALA A 19 -6.02 19.40 19.69
N ALA A 20 -5.14 20.35 19.95
CA ALA A 20 -4.73 20.72 21.31
C ALA A 20 -5.30 22.07 21.82
N ALA A 21 -6.45 22.53 21.33
CA ALA A 21 -7.07 23.74 21.84
C ALA A 21 -8.59 23.54 22.04
N LEU A 22 -8.99 22.85 23.09
CA LEU A 22 -10.30 23.01 23.77
C LEU A 22 -10.45 21.96 24.90
N ALA A 23 -9.91 22.25 26.08
CA ALA A 23 -10.46 21.80 27.37
C ALA A 23 -9.73 22.52 28.52
N ALA A 24 -10.26 23.65 28.90
CA ALA A 24 -10.00 24.23 30.24
C ALA A 24 -11.35 24.37 30.94
N GLY A 25 -11.49 23.70 32.06
CA GLY A 25 -12.52 24.02 33.06
C GLY A 25 -13.33 22.87 33.60
N SER A 26 -12.92 22.25 34.73
CA SER A 26 -13.71 22.20 35.96
C SER A 26 -13.01 21.33 37.01
N ARG A 27 -13.11 21.79 38.24
CA ARG A 27 -12.39 21.39 39.47
C ARG A 27 -12.90 20.07 40.10
N GLY A 28 -11.96 19.31 40.68
CA GLY A 28 -12.07 18.75 42.04
C GLY A 28 -12.61 17.32 42.14
N PHE A 29 -11.76 16.39 42.53
CA PHE A 29 -11.79 15.64 43.77
C PHE A 29 -10.58 14.67 43.81
N ALA A 30 -9.86 14.72 44.92
CA ALA A 30 -8.70 13.88 45.20
C ALA A 30 -9.12 12.47 45.64
N ALA A 31 -8.44 11.45 45.10
CA ALA A 31 -8.25 10.17 45.81
C ALA A 31 -6.90 9.58 45.34
N ALA A 32 -6.02 9.40 46.31
CA ALA A 32 -4.71 8.80 46.17
C ALA A 32 -4.83 7.30 45.88
N ALA A 33 -4.22 6.81 44.83
CA ALA A 33 -3.88 5.39 44.65
C ALA A 33 -2.53 5.26 43.98
N ALA A 34 -1.73 4.33 44.50
CA ALA A 34 -0.31 4.13 44.30
C ALA A 34 0.14 4.09 42.84
N ALA A 35 1.24 4.80 42.59
CA ALA A 35 1.96 4.81 41.30
C ALA A 35 2.71 3.49 41.11
N ALA A 36 2.23 2.69 40.16
CA ALA A 36 3.09 1.77 39.41
C ALA A 36 3.55 2.52 38.14
N SER A 37 4.84 2.84 38.10
CA SER A 37 5.48 3.51 36.99
C SER A 37 5.41 2.60 35.73
N ALA A 38 4.48 2.92 34.82
CA ALA A 38 4.51 2.42 33.47
C ALA A 38 5.65 3.13 32.71
N PRO A 39 6.42 2.44 31.88
CA PRO A 39 7.44 3.09 31.07
C PRO A 39 6.77 4.13 30.15
N ALA A 40 7.38 5.31 30.09
CA ALA A 40 6.92 6.42 29.29
C ALA A 40 6.73 5.96 27.84
N ALA A 41 5.51 6.14 27.32
CA ALA A 41 5.22 5.91 25.93
C ALA A 41 6.11 6.86 25.08
N ALA A 42 6.90 6.28 24.19
CA ALA A 42 7.65 7.04 23.20
C ALA A 42 6.68 7.91 22.38
N PRO A 43 7.08 9.13 21.98
CA PRO A 43 6.20 10.03 21.21
C PRO A 43 5.75 9.35 19.93
N ALA A 44 4.43 9.26 19.73
CA ALA A 44 3.82 8.79 18.52
C ALA A 44 4.22 9.73 17.37
N GLY A 45 4.89 9.20 16.32
CA GLY A 45 5.05 9.96 15.10
C GLY A 45 6.41 9.99 14.41
N ALA A 46 7.25 8.97 14.61
CA ALA A 46 8.37 8.77 13.71
C ALA A 46 8.43 7.27 13.38
N LEU A 47 8.36 6.92 12.09
CA LEU A 47 9.17 5.77 11.67
C LEU A 47 10.57 6.11 12.19
N GLY A 48 11.00 5.44 13.26
CA GLY A 48 12.32 5.71 13.85
C GLY A 48 13.32 5.66 12.70
N ALA A 49 14.21 6.66 12.61
CA ALA A 49 15.18 6.74 11.53
C ALA A 49 15.81 5.36 11.32
N GLY A 50 15.52 4.72 10.17
CA GLY A 50 16.02 3.39 9.83
C GLY A 50 15.08 2.19 10.11
N GLN A 51 13.85 2.36 10.59
CA GLN A 51 12.91 1.25 10.75
C GLN A 51 12.11 1.00 9.44
N PRO A 52 12.03 -0.26 8.96
CA PRO A 52 11.21 -0.59 7.81
C PRO A 52 9.71 -0.52 8.13
N SER A 53 8.89 -0.30 7.11
CA SER A 53 7.43 -0.23 7.25
C SER A 53 6.84 -1.52 7.83
N SER A 54 6.12 -1.40 8.95
CA SER A 54 5.43 -2.50 9.61
C SER A 54 4.24 -2.99 8.80
N THR A 55 3.55 -2.09 8.07
CA THR A 55 2.42 -2.41 7.20
C THR A 55 2.87 -3.16 5.95
N ALA A 56 4.06 -2.86 5.40
CA ALA A 56 4.66 -3.64 4.33
C ALA A 56 4.92 -5.11 4.75
N ARG A 57 5.41 -5.32 5.98
CA ARG A 57 5.55 -6.67 6.56
C ARG A 57 4.19 -7.36 6.70
N GLY A 58 3.18 -6.64 7.20
CA GLY A 58 1.82 -7.15 7.35
C GLY A 58 1.23 -7.63 6.02
N ALA A 59 1.35 -6.85 4.96
CA ALA A 59 0.89 -7.22 3.63
C ALA A 59 1.61 -8.47 3.08
N ALA A 60 2.92 -8.56 3.27
CA ALA A 60 3.69 -9.75 2.86
C ALA A 60 3.25 -11.03 3.61
N LEU A 61 2.99 -10.92 4.93
CA LEU A 61 2.46 -12.04 5.72
C LEU A 61 1.08 -12.48 5.26
N LEU A 62 0.22 -11.56 4.82
CA LEU A 62 -1.10 -11.90 4.27
C LEU A 62 -0.99 -12.61 2.91
N ARG A 63 -0.06 -12.20 2.04
CA ARG A 63 0.22 -12.95 0.80
C ARG A 63 0.77 -14.34 1.09
N ALA A 64 1.68 -14.47 2.06
CA ALA A 64 2.21 -15.77 2.49
C ALA A 64 1.11 -16.67 3.09
N ALA A 65 0.24 -16.13 3.94
CA ALA A 65 -0.90 -16.85 4.51
C ALA A 65 -1.86 -17.35 3.42
N HIS A 66 -2.06 -16.59 2.35
CA HIS A 66 -2.86 -17.00 1.20
C HIS A 66 -2.30 -18.27 0.53
N GLN A 67 -0.98 -18.36 0.39
CA GLN A 67 -0.36 -19.53 -0.22
C GLN A 67 -0.55 -20.81 0.62
N VAL A 68 -0.78 -20.67 1.93
CA VAL A 68 -0.91 -21.78 2.87
C VAL A 68 -2.37 -22.20 3.11
N PHE A 69 -3.29 -21.23 3.20
CA PHE A 69 -4.61 -21.46 3.78
C PHE A 69 -5.78 -21.35 2.80
N ASP A 70 -5.58 -20.77 1.62
CA ASP A 70 -6.69 -20.53 0.70
C ASP A 70 -6.58 -21.42 -0.55
N SER A 71 -7.70 -22.04 -0.94
CA SER A 71 -7.78 -22.90 -2.13
C SER A 71 -9.19 -22.80 -2.76
N PRO A 72 -9.26 -22.56 -4.09
CA PRO A 72 -8.16 -22.27 -5.01
C PRO A 72 -7.48 -20.95 -4.72
N ARG A 73 -6.21 -20.76 -5.12
CA ARG A 73 -5.52 -19.49 -4.95
C ARG A 73 -6.08 -18.44 -5.91
N VAL A 74 -6.34 -17.24 -5.41
CA VAL A 74 -6.69 -16.06 -6.22
C VAL A 74 -5.44 -15.43 -6.83
N PHE A 75 -4.34 -15.47 -6.08
CA PHE A 75 -3.05 -14.90 -6.46
C PHE A 75 -1.93 -15.88 -6.12
N ASP A 76 -1.22 -16.35 -7.13
CA ASP A 76 -0.09 -17.23 -6.94
C ASP A 76 1.21 -16.43 -6.81
N ASP A 77 1.82 -16.49 -5.63
CA ASP A 77 3.10 -15.86 -5.32
C ASP A 77 4.05 -16.90 -4.71
N PRO A 78 4.82 -17.63 -5.54
CA PRO A 78 5.70 -18.69 -5.06
C PRO A 78 6.81 -18.19 -4.14
N LEU A 79 7.07 -16.88 -4.12
CA LEU A 79 8.10 -16.27 -3.28
C LEU A 79 7.54 -15.73 -1.95
N ALA A 80 6.22 -15.73 -1.76
CA ALA A 80 5.57 -15.10 -0.61
C ALA A 80 6.04 -15.68 0.73
N LEU A 81 6.25 -17.00 0.83
CA LEU A 81 6.76 -17.63 2.04
C LEU A 81 8.26 -17.37 2.24
N ALA A 82 9.04 -17.47 1.19
CA ALA A 82 10.48 -17.25 1.26
C ALA A 82 10.81 -15.81 1.70
N ILE A 83 10.14 -14.79 1.14
CA ILE A 83 10.43 -13.39 1.45
C ILE A 83 10.09 -13.02 2.90
N VAL A 84 9.07 -13.62 3.52
CA VAL A 84 8.77 -13.39 4.95
C VAL A 84 9.70 -14.17 5.88
N GLY A 85 10.26 -15.29 5.42
CA GLY A 85 11.26 -16.11 6.08
C GLY A 85 10.70 -17.25 6.93
N ALA A 86 11.54 -18.23 7.21
CA ALA A 86 11.16 -19.50 7.84
C ALA A 86 10.49 -19.32 9.22
N GLN A 87 10.96 -18.38 10.05
CA GLN A 87 10.34 -18.13 11.34
C GLN A 87 8.89 -17.60 11.19
N ALA A 88 8.65 -16.69 10.24
CA ALA A 88 7.33 -16.16 9.98
C ALA A 88 6.41 -17.24 9.36
N GLU A 89 6.93 -18.08 8.46
CA GLU A 89 6.21 -19.22 7.92
C GLU A 89 5.82 -20.22 9.02
N ALA A 90 6.74 -20.57 9.91
CA ALA A 90 6.45 -21.46 11.04
C ALA A 90 5.35 -20.86 11.95
N ALA A 91 5.42 -19.57 12.26
CA ALA A 91 4.41 -18.88 13.04
C ALA A 91 3.03 -18.85 12.35
N LEU A 92 2.98 -18.67 11.03
CA LEU A 92 1.74 -18.75 10.26
C LEU A 92 1.10 -20.14 10.36
N ARG A 93 1.88 -21.19 10.20
CA ARG A 93 1.40 -22.59 10.25
C ARG A 93 0.96 -23.00 11.65
N ALA A 94 1.58 -22.45 12.70
CA ALA A 94 1.25 -22.75 14.10
C ALA A 94 -0.06 -22.14 14.57
N ASP A 95 -0.56 -21.06 13.93
CA ASP A 95 -1.80 -20.35 14.32
C ASP A 95 -2.79 -20.15 13.14
N PRO A 96 -3.47 -21.24 12.70
CA PRO A 96 -4.51 -21.13 11.68
C PRO A 96 -5.72 -20.29 12.12
N ALA A 97 -5.97 -20.13 13.42
CA ALA A 97 -7.08 -19.35 13.95
C ALA A 97 -6.87 -17.86 13.66
N ARG A 98 -5.66 -17.35 13.88
CA ARG A 98 -5.28 -15.97 13.51
C ARG A 98 -5.43 -15.71 12.02
N SER A 99 -5.11 -16.71 11.20
CA SER A 99 -5.30 -16.61 9.75
C SER A 99 -6.77 -16.46 9.37
N ARG A 100 -7.70 -17.17 10.06
CA ARG A 100 -9.14 -17.00 9.85
C ARG A 100 -9.63 -15.60 10.20
N GLN A 101 -9.13 -14.99 11.27
CA GLN A 101 -9.49 -13.62 11.69
C GLN A 101 -9.07 -12.55 10.67
N SER A 102 -8.01 -12.78 9.92
CA SER A 102 -7.51 -11.84 8.90
C SER A 102 -8.00 -12.13 7.48
N ARG A 103 -9.03 -12.98 7.32
CA ARG A 103 -9.49 -13.47 6.00
C ARG A 103 -9.85 -12.36 5.03
N SER A 104 -10.66 -11.39 5.44
CA SER A 104 -11.07 -10.29 4.57
C SER A 104 -9.89 -9.38 4.17
N LEU A 105 -9.01 -9.05 5.10
CA LEU A 105 -7.82 -8.26 4.78
C LEU A 105 -6.86 -9.04 3.87
N ARG A 106 -6.77 -10.36 4.04
CA ARG A 106 -6.02 -11.23 3.13
C ARG A 106 -6.64 -11.24 1.74
N ALA A 107 -7.97 -11.37 1.65
CA ALA A 107 -8.69 -11.27 0.38
C ALA A 107 -8.37 -9.95 -0.33
N LEU A 108 -8.42 -8.82 0.38
CA LEU A 108 -8.08 -7.51 -0.18
C LEU A 108 -6.65 -7.48 -0.73
N VAL A 109 -5.66 -7.91 0.07
CA VAL A 109 -4.25 -7.83 -0.32
C VAL A 109 -3.97 -8.69 -1.57
N VAL A 110 -4.53 -9.90 -1.65
CA VAL A 110 -4.28 -10.77 -2.80
C VAL A 110 -5.08 -10.36 -4.03
N MET A 111 -6.30 -9.86 -3.84
CA MET A 111 -7.14 -9.37 -4.93
C MET A 111 -6.52 -8.15 -5.63
N ARG A 112 -6.08 -7.13 -4.87
CA ARG A 112 -5.47 -5.95 -5.46
C ARG A 112 -4.16 -6.28 -6.21
N SER A 113 -3.35 -7.22 -5.67
CA SER A 113 -2.15 -7.69 -6.36
C SER A 113 -2.50 -8.42 -7.66
N ARG A 114 -3.48 -9.35 -7.63
CA ARG A 114 -3.97 -10.05 -8.81
C ARG A 114 -4.54 -9.08 -9.86
N HIS A 115 -5.38 -8.13 -9.43
CA HIS A 115 -5.98 -7.14 -10.33
C HIS A 115 -4.93 -6.25 -11.00
N ALA A 116 -3.92 -5.80 -10.25
CA ALA A 116 -2.83 -5.02 -10.80
C ALA A 116 -1.99 -5.81 -11.81
N GLU A 117 -1.70 -7.09 -11.55
CA GLU A 117 -0.94 -7.93 -12.49
C GLU A 117 -1.75 -8.33 -13.73
N ASP A 118 -3.06 -8.54 -13.61
CA ASP A 118 -3.96 -8.70 -14.76
C ASP A 118 -3.96 -7.44 -15.64
N ALA A 119 -4.06 -6.25 -15.04
CA ALA A 119 -4.00 -4.97 -15.75
C ALA A 119 -2.63 -4.72 -16.38
N LEU A 120 -1.52 -5.04 -15.67
CA LEU A 120 -0.16 -4.97 -16.21
C LEU A 120 0.00 -5.89 -17.44
N SER A 121 -0.55 -7.10 -17.38
CA SER A 121 -0.49 -8.05 -18.51
C SER A 121 -1.19 -7.48 -19.74
N ALA A 122 -2.35 -6.86 -19.55
CA ALA A 122 -3.06 -6.16 -20.62
C ALA A 122 -2.29 -4.94 -21.14
N ALA A 123 -1.66 -4.15 -20.24
CA ALA A 123 -0.81 -3.01 -20.64
C ALA A 123 0.44 -3.48 -21.40
N PHE A 124 1.07 -4.57 -20.97
CA PHE A 124 2.20 -5.17 -21.68
C PHE A 124 1.83 -5.62 -23.09
N ALA A 125 0.65 -6.22 -23.26
CA ALA A 125 0.14 -6.60 -24.60
C ALA A 125 -0.09 -5.38 -25.51
N ARG A 126 -0.38 -4.19 -24.93
CA ARG A 126 -0.48 -2.92 -25.66
C ARG A 126 0.87 -2.24 -25.93
N GLY A 127 1.99 -2.82 -25.52
CA GLY A 127 3.33 -2.30 -25.78
C GLY A 127 4.00 -1.60 -24.59
N VAL A 128 3.42 -1.56 -23.40
CA VAL A 128 4.09 -1.06 -22.20
C VAL A 128 5.28 -1.94 -21.86
N ARG A 129 6.43 -1.32 -21.57
CA ARG A 129 7.70 -2.00 -21.26
C ARG A 129 8.38 -1.47 -19.99
N GLN A 130 7.74 -0.57 -19.28
CA GLN A 130 8.17 -0.09 -17.97
C GLN A 130 7.06 -0.34 -16.94
N TYR A 131 7.44 -0.81 -15.76
CA TYR A 131 6.57 -0.97 -14.61
C TYR A 131 7.15 -0.23 -13.41
N LEU A 132 6.41 0.71 -12.86
CA LEU A 132 6.78 1.50 -11.70
C LEU A 132 5.93 1.06 -10.49
N VAL A 133 6.58 0.50 -9.47
CA VAL A 133 5.94 0.08 -8.22
C VAL A 133 6.20 1.15 -7.16
N LEU A 134 5.18 1.90 -6.79
CA LEU A 134 5.26 2.94 -5.76
C LEU A 134 4.88 2.37 -4.39
N GLY A 135 5.79 2.45 -3.42
CA GLY A 135 5.63 1.81 -2.12
C GLY A 135 5.79 0.30 -2.19
N ALA A 136 6.87 -0.16 -2.82
CA ALA A 136 7.08 -1.57 -3.17
C ALA A 136 7.12 -2.52 -1.96
N GLY A 137 7.51 -2.05 -0.77
CA GLY A 137 7.57 -2.88 0.44
C GLY A 137 8.30 -4.20 0.21
N LEU A 138 7.64 -5.31 0.51
CA LEU A 138 8.09 -6.66 0.19
C LEU A 138 7.35 -7.27 -1.03
N ASP A 139 6.99 -6.46 -2.03
CA ASP A 139 6.47 -6.97 -3.29
C ASP A 139 7.48 -7.91 -3.96
N THR A 140 7.01 -8.96 -4.63
CA THR A 140 7.84 -10.01 -5.23
C THR A 140 7.75 -10.05 -6.75
N PHE A 141 6.92 -9.20 -7.36
CA PHE A 141 6.67 -9.25 -8.81
C PHE A 141 7.97 -9.25 -9.61
N ALA A 142 8.89 -8.34 -9.33
CA ALA A 142 10.12 -8.22 -10.10
C ALA A 142 10.95 -9.51 -10.14
N CYS A 143 10.92 -10.28 -9.02
CA CYS A 143 11.65 -11.55 -8.90
C CYS A 143 10.94 -12.76 -9.53
N ARG A 144 9.66 -12.60 -9.93
CA ARG A 144 8.84 -13.63 -10.62
C ARG A 144 8.20 -13.10 -11.90
N ASN A 145 8.74 -12.02 -12.44
CA ASN A 145 8.25 -11.32 -13.63
C ASN A 145 8.09 -12.28 -14.82
N PRO A 146 6.86 -12.52 -15.32
CA PRO A 146 6.63 -13.42 -16.45
C PRO A 146 7.10 -12.82 -17.78
N PHE A 147 7.41 -11.53 -17.82
CA PHE A 147 7.91 -10.78 -18.97
C PHE A 147 9.41 -10.52 -18.90
N ALA A 148 10.15 -11.41 -18.23
CA ALA A 148 11.60 -11.27 -18.05
C ALA A 148 12.34 -10.94 -19.35
N GLY A 149 13.27 -9.97 -19.29
CA GLY A 149 13.99 -9.47 -20.46
C GLY A 149 13.23 -8.47 -21.35
N GLN A 150 11.92 -8.31 -21.17
CA GLN A 150 11.10 -7.39 -21.96
C GLN A 150 10.41 -6.29 -21.13
N LEU A 151 10.31 -6.44 -19.83
CA LEU A 151 9.70 -5.47 -18.91
C LEU A 151 10.72 -5.02 -17.88
N GLN A 152 11.08 -3.74 -17.91
CA GLN A 152 11.90 -3.09 -16.88
C GLN A 152 11.02 -2.72 -15.68
N VAL A 153 11.44 -3.11 -14.47
CA VAL A 153 10.73 -2.82 -13.22
C VAL A 153 11.51 -1.83 -12.38
N PHE A 154 10.83 -0.77 -11.94
CA PHE A 154 11.37 0.22 -11.01
C PHE A 154 10.59 0.14 -9.71
N GLU A 155 11.27 -0.13 -8.61
CA GLU A 155 10.66 -0.17 -7.29
C GLU A 155 11.06 1.06 -6.48
N VAL A 156 10.05 1.87 -6.12
CA VAL A 156 10.23 3.04 -5.26
C VAL A 156 9.75 2.70 -3.85
N ASP A 157 10.59 2.98 -2.88
CA ASP A 157 10.23 2.94 -1.45
C ASP A 157 11.21 3.82 -0.64
N HIS A 158 10.87 4.02 0.64
CA HIS A 158 11.79 4.67 1.58
C HIS A 158 13.11 3.88 1.68
N PRO A 159 14.29 4.55 1.75
CA PRO A 159 15.59 3.88 1.75
C PRO A 159 15.73 2.75 2.78
N ALA A 160 15.18 2.94 4.01
CA ALA A 160 15.23 1.91 5.04
C ALA A 160 14.41 0.66 4.69
N THR A 161 13.18 0.84 4.15
CA THR A 161 12.33 -0.27 3.70
C THR A 161 12.98 -1.01 2.55
N GLN A 162 13.58 -0.29 1.61
CA GLN A 162 14.26 -0.89 0.48
C GLN A 162 15.53 -1.65 0.88
N ALA A 163 16.33 -1.11 1.81
CA ALA A 163 17.47 -1.81 2.38
C ALA A 163 17.05 -3.11 3.08
N TRP A 164 15.96 -3.06 3.86
CA TRP A 164 15.38 -4.24 4.48
C TRP A 164 14.90 -5.27 3.46
N LYS A 165 14.20 -4.86 2.39
CA LYS A 165 13.80 -5.75 1.30
C LYS A 165 15.02 -6.46 0.68
N ARG A 166 16.06 -5.73 0.36
CA ARG A 166 17.29 -6.30 -0.22
C ARG A 166 17.94 -7.33 0.70
N ALA A 167 18.02 -7.02 1.99
CA ALA A 167 18.51 -7.98 3.00
C ALA A 167 17.63 -9.24 3.07
N ARG A 168 16.29 -9.08 2.96
CA ARG A 168 15.36 -10.22 2.92
C ARG A 168 15.54 -11.07 1.68
N LEU A 169 15.69 -10.47 0.50
CA LEU A 169 15.96 -11.21 -0.76
C LEU A 169 17.22 -12.03 -0.62
N THR A 170 18.32 -11.44 -0.14
CA THR A 170 19.59 -12.15 0.09
C THR A 170 19.42 -13.30 1.09
N ALA A 171 18.80 -13.05 2.25
CA ALA A 171 18.61 -14.07 3.29
C ALA A 171 17.70 -15.23 2.85
N SER A 172 16.84 -15.00 1.87
CA SER A 172 15.92 -15.99 1.31
C SER A 172 16.47 -16.68 0.05
N GLY A 173 17.69 -16.36 -0.38
CA GLY A 173 18.27 -16.90 -1.61
C GLY A 173 17.56 -16.48 -2.89
N ILE A 174 16.78 -15.39 -2.83
CA ILE A 174 16.04 -14.87 -4.00
C ILE A 174 16.97 -13.95 -4.79
N ALA A 175 17.29 -14.33 -6.02
CA ALA A 175 18.11 -13.52 -6.89
C ALA A 175 17.40 -12.21 -7.29
N VAL A 176 18.14 -11.11 -7.30
CA VAL A 176 17.67 -9.83 -7.84
C VAL A 176 17.86 -9.86 -9.37
N PRO A 177 16.78 -9.80 -10.16
CA PRO A 177 16.91 -9.89 -11.61
C PRO A 177 17.49 -8.60 -12.20
N PRO A 178 18.21 -8.68 -13.34
CA PRO A 178 18.79 -7.50 -14.00
C PRO A 178 17.75 -6.45 -14.43
N ALA A 179 16.50 -6.87 -14.66
CA ALA A 179 15.40 -6.00 -15.02
C ALA A 179 14.81 -5.22 -13.83
N LEU A 180 15.27 -5.44 -12.60
CA LEU A 180 14.84 -4.70 -11.43
C LEU A 180 15.82 -3.58 -11.10
N THR A 181 15.28 -2.35 -11.05
CA THR A 181 15.98 -1.18 -10.55
C THR A 181 15.33 -0.69 -9.25
N PHE A 182 16.11 -0.60 -8.19
CA PHE A 182 15.68 -0.01 -6.94
C PHE A 182 15.87 1.49 -6.97
N ALA A 183 14.82 2.25 -6.67
CA ALA A 183 14.82 3.70 -6.57
C ALA A 183 14.50 4.11 -5.13
N PRO A 184 15.51 4.23 -4.25
CA PRO A 184 15.27 4.68 -2.88
C PRO A 184 14.90 6.17 -2.89
N VAL A 185 13.69 6.52 -2.41
CA VAL A 185 13.20 7.89 -2.38
C VAL A 185 12.84 8.28 -0.95
N ASP A 186 13.62 9.21 -0.40
CA ASP A 186 13.28 9.89 0.84
C ASP A 186 12.54 11.18 0.49
N PHE A 187 11.21 11.15 0.62
CA PHE A 187 10.34 12.29 0.31
C PHE A 187 10.55 13.51 1.21
N GLU A 188 11.38 13.40 2.26
CA GLU A 188 11.83 14.55 3.05
C GLU A 188 12.92 15.36 2.34
N ARG A 189 13.66 14.71 1.46
CA ARG A 189 14.89 15.25 0.85
C ARG A 189 14.79 15.44 -0.65
N GLN A 190 13.90 14.68 -1.31
CA GLN A 190 13.80 14.69 -2.77
C GLN A 190 12.36 14.46 -3.26
N THR A 191 12.09 14.85 -4.49
CA THR A 191 10.84 14.55 -5.17
C THR A 191 10.88 13.16 -5.79
N LEU A 192 9.70 12.54 -6.00
CA LEU A 192 9.59 11.28 -6.73
C LEU A 192 10.27 11.37 -8.11
N ARG A 193 10.03 12.48 -8.82
CA ARG A 193 10.63 12.72 -10.15
C ARG A 193 12.15 12.68 -10.08
N SER A 194 12.77 13.44 -9.18
CA SER A 194 14.23 13.48 -9.09
C SER A 194 14.83 12.12 -8.70
N GLY A 195 14.17 11.36 -7.81
CA GLY A 195 14.61 10.01 -7.46
C GLY A 195 14.53 9.03 -8.64
N LEU A 196 13.52 9.16 -9.49
CA LEU A 196 13.39 8.35 -10.70
C LEU A 196 14.40 8.74 -11.78
N GLU A 197 14.70 10.04 -11.95
CA GLU A 197 15.73 10.53 -12.88
C GLU A 197 17.12 9.97 -12.54
N GLN A 198 17.45 9.89 -11.25
CA GLN A 198 18.74 9.36 -10.78
C GLN A 198 18.98 7.88 -11.13
N VAL A 199 17.92 7.11 -11.32
CA VAL A 199 17.99 5.67 -11.64
C VAL A 199 17.71 5.37 -13.12
N GLY A 200 17.66 6.38 -13.97
CA GLY A 200 17.50 6.22 -15.41
C GLY A 200 16.07 5.85 -15.86
N PHE A 201 15.05 6.20 -15.05
CA PHE A 201 13.66 6.02 -15.46
C PHE A 201 13.33 6.89 -16.67
N ARG A 202 12.59 6.34 -17.62
CA ARG A 202 12.24 6.99 -18.89
C ARG A 202 10.82 7.54 -18.86
N PHE A 203 10.68 8.85 -18.64
CA PHE A 203 9.38 9.54 -18.62
C PHE A 203 8.72 9.65 -19.99
N ASP A 204 9.49 9.48 -21.06
CA ASP A 204 9.07 9.52 -22.45
C ASP A 204 8.53 8.16 -22.97
N ARG A 205 8.38 7.16 -22.09
CA ARG A 205 7.87 5.83 -22.44
C ARG A 205 6.58 5.51 -21.70
N PRO A 206 5.61 4.84 -22.35
CA PRO A 206 4.42 4.33 -21.69
C PRO A 206 4.80 3.43 -20.52
N THR A 207 4.22 3.72 -19.36
CA THR A 207 4.54 3.06 -18.09
C THR A 207 3.28 2.56 -17.39
N PHE A 208 3.30 1.33 -16.91
CA PHE A 208 2.32 0.86 -15.94
C PHE A 208 2.78 1.24 -14.53
N VAL A 209 1.88 1.79 -13.72
CA VAL A 209 2.18 2.21 -12.35
C VAL A 209 1.27 1.45 -11.39
N SER A 210 1.81 0.90 -10.31
CA SER A 210 1.00 0.42 -9.18
C SER A 210 1.29 1.21 -7.91
N LEU A 211 0.22 1.52 -7.16
CA LEU A 211 0.27 2.23 -5.88
C LEU A 211 -0.65 1.49 -4.89
N LEU A 212 -0.22 0.28 -4.48
CA LEU A 212 -1.05 -0.65 -3.71
C LEU A 212 -0.78 -0.56 -2.20
N GLY A 213 -1.82 -0.23 -1.43
CA GLY A 213 -1.73 -0.06 0.02
C GLY A 213 -0.92 1.16 0.44
N VAL A 214 -0.97 2.24 -0.34
CA VAL A 214 -0.15 3.44 -0.13
C VAL A 214 -0.98 4.71 -0.05
N ILE A 215 -1.95 4.92 -0.94
CA ILE A 215 -2.64 6.21 -1.10
C ILE A 215 -3.33 6.68 0.19
N MET A 216 -3.82 5.76 1.03
CA MET A 216 -4.48 6.08 2.30
C MET A 216 -3.53 6.68 3.34
N TYR A 217 -2.23 6.53 3.17
CA TYR A 217 -1.19 7.12 4.03
C TYR A 217 -0.68 8.47 3.53
N LEU A 218 -1.02 8.84 2.30
CA LEU A 218 -0.65 10.11 1.70
C LEU A 218 -1.67 11.19 2.08
N SER A 219 -1.26 12.46 2.10
CA SER A 219 -2.24 13.53 2.07
C SER A 219 -2.98 13.56 0.76
N ARG A 220 -4.09 14.25 0.80
CA ARG A 220 -4.84 14.52 -0.42
C ARG A 220 -3.95 15.19 -1.49
N ASP A 221 -3.16 16.18 -1.09
CA ASP A 221 -2.26 16.89 -2.00
C ASP A 221 -1.16 15.98 -2.54
N ALA A 222 -0.52 15.18 -1.68
CA ALA A 222 0.51 14.23 -2.10
C ALA A 222 -0.07 13.11 -3.00
N ALA A 223 -1.29 12.65 -2.72
CA ALA A 223 -1.97 11.70 -3.59
C ALA A 223 -2.24 12.32 -4.97
N VAL A 224 -2.76 13.55 -5.02
CA VAL A 224 -3.01 14.28 -6.27
C VAL A 224 -1.71 14.54 -7.04
N ASP A 225 -0.63 14.92 -6.36
CA ASP A 225 0.67 15.16 -7.02
C ASP A 225 1.28 13.86 -7.57
N THR A 226 1.07 12.72 -6.89
CA THR A 226 1.43 11.40 -7.43
C THR A 226 0.64 11.10 -8.71
N LEU A 227 -0.67 11.36 -8.73
CA LEU A 227 -1.52 11.17 -9.91
C LEU A 227 -1.13 12.10 -11.06
N LYS A 228 -0.79 13.38 -10.79
CA LYS A 228 -0.26 14.32 -11.79
C LYS A 228 1.06 13.83 -12.40
N LEU A 229 1.94 13.22 -11.60
CA LEU A 229 3.16 12.65 -12.16
C LEU A 229 2.84 11.57 -13.19
N VAL A 230 1.82 10.73 -12.93
CA VAL A 230 1.41 9.69 -13.89
C VAL A 230 0.84 10.30 -15.16
N THR A 231 0.02 11.36 -15.08
CA THR A 231 -0.50 12.04 -16.29
C THR A 231 0.58 12.79 -17.08
N ALA A 232 1.73 13.05 -16.48
CA ALA A 232 2.90 13.63 -17.15
C ALA A 232 3.81 12.57 -17.80
N LEU A 233 3.48 11.27 -17.73
CA LEU A 233 4.15 10.21 -18.46
C LEU A 233 3.65 10.15 -19.92
N ALA A 234 4.34 9.36 -20.73
CA ALA A 234 3.95 9.18 -22.13
C ALA A 234 2.52 8.63 -22.26
N PRO A 235 1.77 9.02 -23.31
CA PRO A 235 0.44 8.48 -23.60
C PRO A 235 0.40 6.96 -23.62
N GLY A 236 -0.69 6.40 -23.12
CA GLY A 236 -0.83 4.95 -22.90
C GLY A 236 -0.28 4.46 -21.56
N SER A 237 0.26 5.37 -20.73
CA SER A 237 0.58 5.06 -19.34
C SER A 237 -0.69 4.82 -18.52
N GLU A 238 -0.57 4.00 -17.48
CA GLU A 238 -1.71 3.53 -16.71
C GLU A 238 -1.32 3.38 -15.24
N ILE A 239 -2.25 3.67 -14.33
CA ILE A 239 -2.07 3.43 -12.90
C ILE A 239 -3.16 2.54 -12.34
N VAL A 240 -2.78 1.64 -11.41
CA VAL A 240 -3.69 0.91 -10.53
C VAL A 240 -3.38 1.23 -9.08
N PHE A 241 -4.40 1.62 -8.31
CA PHE A 241 -4.27 1.90 -6.88
C PHE A 241 -5.53 1.51 -6.11
N ASP A 242 -5.37 1.12 -4.85
CA ASP A 242 -6.49 0.86 -3.95
C ASP A 242 -6.72 2.04 -3.01
N TYR A 243 -8.00 2.31 -2.69
CA TYR A 243 -8.40 3.41 -1.83
C TYR A 243 -9.63 3.03 -0.99
N GLY A 244 -9.77 3.66 0.17
CA GLY A 244 -10.94 3.53 1.01
C GLY A 244 -11.95 4.66 0.76
N VAL A 245 -13.24 4.37 1.00
CA VAL A 245 -14.30 5.40 0.98
C VAL A 245 -14.44 6.08 2.34
N PRO A 246 -15.03 7.31 2.43
CA PRO A 246 -15.27 7.99 3.70
C PRO A 246 -16.15 7.16 4.68
N ASP A 247 -16.04 7.43 5.97
CA ASP A 247 -16.80 6.75 7.02
C ASP A 247 -18.32 6.86 6.83
N ALA A 248 -18.79 7.98 6.29
CA ALA A 248 -20.21 8.20 6.00
C ALA A 248 -20.80 7.24 4.95
N ALA A 249 -19.96 6.60 4.14
CA ALA A 249 -20.37 5.62 3.13
C ALA A 249 -20.39 4.19 3.67
N LEU A 250 -20.09 3.97 4.97
CA LEU A 250 -19.98 2.65 5.58
C LEU A 250 -21.20 2.26 6.40
N GLY A 251 -21.53 0.99 6.36
CA GLY A 251 -22.41 0.39 7.36
C GLY A 251 -21.77 0.31 8.74
N ALA A 252 -22.57 0.22 9.80
CA ALA A 252 -22.10 0.22 11.19
C ALA A 252 -21.03 -0.85 11.47
N GLN A 253 -21.20 -2.06 10.93
CA GLN A 253 -20.24 -3.16 11.11
C GLN A 253 -18.91 -2.90 10.40
N GLU A 254 -18.95 -2.34 9.20
CA GLU A 254 -17.75 -1.99 8.43
C GLU A 254 -17.00 -0.85 9.08
N LEU A 255 -17.72 0.17 9.57
CA LEU A 255 -17.15 1.29 10.30
C LEU A 255 -16.43 0.82 11.57
N ALA A 256 -17.05 -0.05 12.36
CA ALA A 256 -16.41 -0.61 13.56
C ALA A 256 -15.14 -1.41 13.21
N ALA A 257 -15.18 -2.24 12.18
CA ALA A 257 -14.03 -3.01 11.71
C ALA A 257 -12.89 -2.07 11.23
N ARG A 258 -13.23 -1.01 10.50
CA ARG A 258 -12.26 0.01 10.05
C ARG A 258 -11.62 0.73 11.22
N GLN A 259 -12.39 1.14 12.23
CA GLN A 259 -11.87 1.84 13.41
C GLN A 259 -10.83 0.99 14.15
N VAL A 260 -11.09 -0.31 14.32
CA VAL A 260 -10.13 -1.25 14.91
C VAL A 260 -8.86 -1.35 14.05
N ALA A 261 -9.00 -1.46 12.74
CA ALA A 261 -7.85 -1.54 11.83
C ALA A 261 -7.06 -0.22 11.81
N ALA A 262 -7.75 0.94 11.74
CA ALA A 262 -7.15 2.26 11.75
C ALA A 262 -6.36 2.54 13.05
N ALA A 263 -6.92 2.17 14.21
CA ALA A 263 -6.22 2.27 15.50
C ALA A 263 -4.93 1.45 15.52
N ARG A 264 -4.95 0.24 14.93
CA ARG A 264 -3.78 -0.65 14.86
C ARG A 264 -2.66 -0.06 14.00
N VAL A 265 -2.97 0.47 12.82
CA VAL A 265 -1.96 1.07 11.94
C VAL A 265 -1.47 2.41 12.47
N ALA A 266 -2.33 3.18 13.14
CA ALA A 266 -1.94 4.41 13.83
C ALA A 266 -0.96 4.14 14.98
N ALA A 267 -1.20 3.09 15.78
CA ALA A 267 -0.28 2.65 16.83
C ALA A 267 1.09 2.19 16.28
N ALA A 268 1.13 1.76 15.03
CA ALA A 268 2.37 1.44 14.31
C ALA A 268 3.05 2.66 13.67
N GLY A 269 2.54 3.89 13.89
CA GLY A 269 3.07 5.12 13.32
C GLY A 269 2.68 5.37 11.86
N GLU A 270 1.75 4.59 11.31
CA GLU A 270 1.32 4.66 9.90
C GLU A 270 -0.21 4.89 9.82
N PRO A 271 -0.76 6.04 10.30
CA PRO A 271 -2.21 6.27 10.29
C PRO A 271 -2.76 6.44 8.88
N TRP A 272 -3.98 5.95 8.66
CA TRP A 272 -4.74 6.27 7.46
C TRP A 272 -5.32 7.68 7.57
N ILE A 273 -5.13 8.52 6.56
CA ILE A 273 -5.49 9.94 6.59
C ILE A 273 -6.26 10.41 5.36
N THR A 274 -6.38 9.59 4.32
CA THR A 274 -7.01 10.00 3.06
C THR A 274 -8.01 8.96 2.57
N TRP A 275 -9.19 9.46 2.23
CA TRP A 275 -10.33 8.72 1.71
C TRP A 275 -10.87 9.42 0.46
N PHE A 276 -11.45 8.65 -0.45
CA PHE A 276 -12.06 9.19 -1.66
C PHE A 276 -13.45 8.63 -1.89
N GLU A 277 -14.38 9.47 -2.29
CA GLU A 277 -15.65 9.01 -2.85
C GLU A 277 -15.44 8.60 -4.31
N PRO A 278 -16.03 7.48 -4.78
CA PRO A 278 -15.76 6.93 -6.11
C PRO A 278 -16.05 7.91 -7.25
N GLN A 279 -17.20 8.59 -7.25
CA GLN A 279 -17.59 9.51 -8.31
C GLN A 279 -16.75 10.80 -8.33
N PRO A 280 -16.54 11.50 -7.20
CA PRO A 280 -15.58 12.61 -7.11
C PRO A 280 -14.15 12.25 -7.51
N LEU A 281 -13.67 11.04 -7.14
CA LEU A 281 -12.35 10.57 -7.56
C LEU A 281 -12.27 10.38 -9.08
N ALA A 282 -13.26 9.74 -9.70
CA ALA A 282 -13.30 9.58 -11.13
C ALA A 282 -13.37 10.94 -11.87
N ALA A 283 -14.10 11.92 -11.32
CA ALA A 283 -14.13 13.29 -11.86
C ALA A 283 -12.75 13.97 -11.73
N LEU A 284 -12.10 13.84 -10.58
CA LEU A 284 -10.74 14.34 -10.35
C LEU A 284 -9.75 13.74 -11.35
N LEU A 285 -9.76 12.42 -11.56
CA LEU A 285 -8.87 11.75 -12.50
C LEU A 285 -9.06 12.27 -13.93
N ARG A 286 -10.30 12.41 -14.40
CA ARG A 286 -10.58 13.02 -15.70
C ARG A 286 -10.07 14.47 -15.79
N GLY A 287 -10.27 15.25 -14.73
CA GLY A 287 -9.76 16.63 -14.66
C GLY A 287 -8.23 16.73 -14.65
N LEU A 288 -7.54 15.69 -14.21
CA LEU A 288 -6.08 15.59 -14.28
C LEU A 288 -5.55 15.14 -15.65
N GLY A 289 -6.42 14.67 -16.55
CA GLY A 289 -6.03 14.23 -17.90
C GLY A 289 -6.04 12.72 -18.14
N PHE A 290 -6.56 11.90 -17.20
CA PHE A 290 -6.80 10.49 -17.49
C PHE A 290 -7.99 10.34 -18.45
N SER A 291 -7.78 9.60 -19.54
CA SER A 291 -8.78 9.36 -20.59
C SER A 291 -9.80 8.28 -20.20
N GLU A 292 -9.37 7.30 -19.40
CA GLU A 292 -10.20 6.17 -18.96
C GLU A 292 -10.04 5.96 -17.46
N THR A 293 -11.15 5.60 -16.80
CA THR A 293 -11.17 5.20 -15.40
C THR A 293 -12.07 3.97 -15.24
N ASP A 294 -11.60 2.97 -14.49
CA ASP A 294 -12.32 1.76 -14.14
C ASP A 294 -12.24 1.54 -12.63
N ASN A 295 -13.38 1.52 -11.96
CA ASN A 295 -13.47 1.40 -10.51
C ASN A 295 -14.02 0.02 -10.13
N LEU A 296 -13.17 -0.83 -9.62
CA LEU A 296 -13.54 -2.13 -9.09
C LEU A 296 -13.97 -1.96 -7.61
N ASP A 297 -15.27 -1.98 -7.36
CA ASP A 297 -15.84 -1.98 -6.03
C ASP A 297 -15.81 -3.38 -5.37
N PRO A 298 -16.06 -3.49 -4.06
CA PRO A 298 -16.02 -4.79 -3.36
C PRO A 298 -17.02 -5.82 -3.88
N VAL A 299 -18.18 -5.41 -4.40
CA VAL A 299 -19.20 -6.32 -4.94
C VAL A 299 -18.71 -6.93 -6.25
N ALA A 300 -18.26 -6.10 -7.17
CA ALA A 300 -17.67 -6.52 -8.45
C ALA A 300 -16.39 -7.35 -8.24
N ALA A 301 -15.56 -6.99 -7.26
CA ALA A 301 -14.36 -7.73 -6.92
C ALA A 301 -14.70 -9.14 -6.37
N ASN A 302 -15.70 -9.25 -5.50
CA ASN A 302 -16.17 -10.55 -5.02
C ASN A 302 -16.73 -11.41 -6.16
N ALA A 303 -17.54 -10.84 -7.04
CA ALA A 303 -18.07 -11.56 -8.19
C ALA A 303 -16.94 -12.06 -9.12
N ARG A 304 -15.92 -11.26 -9.32
CA ARG A 304 -14.81 -11.57 -10.25
C ARG A 304 -13.79 -12.56 -9.68
N TYR A 305 -13.41 -12.43 -8.41
CA TYR A 305 -12.26 -13.15 -7.84
C TYR A 305 -12.62 -14.17 -6.77
N PHE A 306 -13.82 -14.07 -6.18
CA PHE A 306 -14.19 -14.88 -5.03
C PHE A 306 -15.52 -15.63 -5.20
N ALA A 307 -16.10 -15.65 -6.40
CA ALA A 307 -17.34 -16.37 -6.66
C ALA A 307 -17.15 -17.89 -6.42
N ASN A 308 -18.20 -18.50 -5.86
CA ASN A 308 -18.34 -19.96 -5.67
C ASN A 308 -17.22 -20.63 -4.85
N ARG A 309 -16.64 -19.91 -3.89
CA ARG A 309 -15.56 -20.43 -3.04
C ARG A 309 -16.10 -21.19 -1.83
N ALA A 310 -15.63 -22.42 -1.66
CA ALA A 310 -15.98 -23.24 -0.50
C ALA A 310 -15.22 -22.83 0.79
N ASP A 311 -14.04 -22.19 0.65
CA ASP A 311 -13.21 -21.75 1.80
C ASP A 311 -13.70 -20.44 2.43
N GLY A 312 -14.71 -19.80 1.83
CA GLY A 312 -15.31 -18.57 2.33
C GLY A 312 -14.39 -17.36 2.30
N LEU A 313 -13.30 -17.36 1.52
CA LEU A 313 -12.48 -16.20 1.28
C LEU A 313 -13.26 -15.18 0.46
N ALA A 314 -13.45 -13.98 1.01
CA ALA A 314 -14.17 -12.89 0.36
C ALA A 314 -13.71 -11.55 0.92
N LEU A 315 -13.94 -10.49 0.14
CA LEU A 315 -13.84 -9.13 0.63
C LEU A 315 -15.02 -8.82 1.54
N SER A 316 -14.75 -8.23 2.68
CA SER A 316 -15.72 -7.46 3.45
C SER A 316 -15.12 -6.06 3.64
N GLY A 317 -15.92 -5.05 3.48
CA GLY A 317 -15.47 -3.68 3.65
C GLY A 317 -15.48 -2.88 2.35
N SER A 318 -14.89 -1.71 2.42
CA SER A 318 -15.13 -0.56 1.57
C SER A 318 -13.89 -0.11 0.78
N THR A 319 -12.94 -1.02 0.55
CA THR A 319 -11.76 -0.70 -0.25
C THR A 319 -12.05 -1.00 -1.72
N HIS A 320 -11.90 0.00 -2.55
CA HIS A 320 -12.00 -0.07 -4.00
C HIS A 320 -10.62 -0.16 -4.64
N VAL A 321 -10.56 -0.64 -5.87
CA VAL A 321 -9.37 -0.53 -6.71
C VAL A 321 -9.71 0.29 -7.94
N MET A 322 -8.96 1.36 -8.14
CA MET A 322 -9.09 2.24 -9.30
C MET A 322 -7.99 1.91 -10.30
N ARG A 323 -8.38 1.80 -11.55
CA ARG A 323 -7.50 1.79 -12.70
C ARG A 323 -7.77 3.04 -13.52
N ALA A 324 -6.70 3.75 -13.93
CA ALA A 324 -6.82 4.94 -14.75
C ALA A 324 -5.72 4.98 -15.83
N ARG A 325 -6.08 5.37 -17.05
CA ARG A 325 -5.15 5.42 -18.19
C ARG A 325 -5.06 6.84 -18.76
N VAL A 326 -3.85 7.25 -19.11
CA VAL A 326 -3.51 8.53 -19.75
C VAL A 326 -3.82 8.50 -21.25
#